data_a02eef26ed16b03007b00494b09c24c6
#
_entry.id   a02eef26ed16b03007b00494b09c24c6
#
_cell.length_a   1.000
_cell.length_b   1.000
_cell.length_c   1.000
_cell.angle_alpha   90.00
_cell.angle_beta   90.00
_cell.angle_gamma   90.00
#
_symmetry.space_group_name_H-M   'P 1'
#
loop_
_entity.id
_entity.type
_entity.pdbx_description
1 polymer ?
#
loop_
_entity_poly.entity_id
_entity_poly.type
_entity_poly.pdbx_seq_one_letter_code
_entity_poly.pdbx_strand_id
1 'polypeptide(L)'
;MFSLTTACQSPERLTAAERTAIADTLTALVTQAYDLRHPEAPARLLALYPDSGRVISAVAGRVTTTRDTLAGEIRGFWERVGQNMREPRFELGSTYVDLITRDAAVVTLTYRIPHLTPRNTPHVVSGAWTMLWRRQNGRWRIVQEHLSDTPESTAPGPPDTLLHSSH
;
A
#
# COMPACT_ATOMS: atom_id res chain seq x y z
N MET A 1 54.20 8.60 -17.09
CA MET A 1 52.87 9.23 -17.05
C MET A 1 51.88 8.16 -17.49
N PHE A 2 51.15 7.61 -16.56
CA PHE A 2 50.08 6.63 -16.86
C PHE A 2 48.74 7.39 -16.80
N SER A 3 48.11 7.56 -17.96
CA SER A 3 46.73 8.07 -18.02
C SER A 3 45.74 7.00 -17.61
N LEU A 4 45.16 7.16 -16.46
CA LEU A 4 43.98 6.35 -16.03
C LEU A 4 42.74 6.91 -16.77
N THR A 5 42.34 6.24 -17.83
CA THR A 5 41.02 6.46 -18.44
C THR A 5 39.95 5.80 -17.56
N THR A 6 39.27 6.61 -16.74
CA THR A 6 38.07 6.17 -16.02
C THR A 6 36.95 6.02 -17.06
N ALA A 7 36.71 4.79 -17.49
CA ALA A 7 35.55 4.48 -18.32
C ALA A 7 34.29 4.69 -17.47
N CYS A 8 33.48 5.67 -17.78
CA CYS A 8 32.11 5.78 -17.29
C CYS A 8 31.36 4.52 -17.77
N GLN A 9 31.17 3.57 -16.88
CA GLN A 9 30.26 2.44 -17.15
C GLN A 9 28.85 3.02 -17.24
N SER A 10 28.24 2.91 -18.42
CA SER A 10 26.82 3.19 -18.58
C SER A 10 26.02 2.32 -17.61
N PRO A 11 25.02 2.86 -16.90
CA PRO A 11 24.22 2.05 -15.99
C PRO A 11 23.63 0.88 -16.79
N GLU A 12 23.94 -0.34 -16.34
CA GLU A 12 23.49 -1.57 -16.96
C GLU A 12 21.97 -1.59 -17.00
N ARG A 13 21.40 -1.58 -18.21
CA ARG A 13 19.93 -1.56 -18.40
C ARG A 13 19.35 -2.88 -17.94
N LEU A 14 18.34 -2.85 -17.08
CA LEU A 14 17.57 -4.02 -16.69
C LEU A 14 16.94 -4.69 -17.91
N THR A 15 17.08 -6.01 -18.00
CA THR A 15 16.35 -6.82 -18.99
C THR A 15 14.86 -6.85 -18.68
N ALA A 16 14.05 -7.24 -19.67
CA ALA A 16 12.60 -7.41 -19.46
C ALA A 16 12.30 -8.43 -18.36
N ALA A 17 13.02 -9.55 -18.31
CA ALA A 17 12.86 -10.57 -17.29
C ALA A 17 13.18 -10.06 -15.87
N GLU A 18 14.26 -9.29 -15.71
CA GLU A 18 14.59 -8.67 -14.41
C GLU A 18 13.53 -7.66 -13.96
N ARG A 19 12.98 -6.87 -14.90
CA ARG A 19 11.87 -5.94 -14.59
C ARG A 19 10.65 -6.68 -14.08
N THR A 20 10.23 -7.72 -14.77
CA THR A 20 9.10 -8.56 -14.39
C THR A 20 9.34 -9.19 -13.01
N ALA A 21 10.50 -9.79 -12.77
CA ALA A 21 10.81 -10.41 -11.49
C ALA A 21 10.80 -9.43 -10.30
N ILE A 22 11.26 -8.18 -10.52
CA ILE A 22 11.18 -7.13 -9.50
C ILE A 22 9.72 -6.74 -9.27
N ALA A 23 8.93 -6.53 -10.32
CA ALA A 23 7.53 -6.15 -10.21
C ALA A 23 6.72 -7.21 -9.45
N ASP A 24 6.91 -8.49 -9.78
CA ASP A 24 6.28 -9.62 -9.10
C ASP A 24 6.67 -9.68 -7.62
N THR A 25 7.95 -9.44 -7.32
CA THR A 25 8.45 -9.39 -5.93
C THR A 25 7.76 -8.29 -5.13
N LEU A 26 7.68 -7.06 -5.66
CA LEU A 26 7.08 -5.93 -4.96
C LEU A 26 5.57 -6.14 -4.73
N THR A 27 4.87 -6.67 -5.74
CA THR A 27 3.45 -7.01 -5.65
C THR A 27 3.20 -8.11 -4.61
N ALA A 28 4.03 -9.15 -4.58
CA ALA A 28 3.94 -10.23 -3.60
C ALA A 28 4.18 -9.73 -2.17
N LEU A 29 5.15 -8.84 -1.95
CA LEU A 29 5.42 -8.24 -0.64
C LEU A 29 4.20 -7.51 -0.08
N VAL A 30 3.53 -6.70 -0.90
CA VAL A 30 2.30 -5.99 -0.50
C VAL A 30 1.20 -6.99 -0.17
N THR A 31 0.92 -7.94 -1.05
CA THR A 31 -0.16 -8.92 -0.85
C THR A 31 0.03 -9.75 0.41
N GLN A 32 1.26 -10.20 0.68
CA GLN A 32 1.58 -10.98 1.88
C GLN A 32 1.45 -10.15 3.17
N ALA A 33 1.86 -8.88 3.14
CA ALA A 33 1.77 -8.01 4.30
C ALA A 33 0.31 -7.69 4.68
N TYR A 34 -0.57 -7.56 3.68
CA TYR A 34 -2.00 -7.27 3.88
C TYR A 34 -2.88 -8.51 4.09
N ASP A 35 -2.31 -9.65 4.43
CA ASP A 35 -3.12 -10.77 4.93
C ASP A 35 -3.60 -10.48 6.37
N LEU A 36 -4.70 -9.73 6.48
CA LEU A 36 -5.25 -9.24 7.74
C LEU A 36 -5.97 -10.32 8.57
N ARG A 37 -5.98 -11.60 8.12
CA ARG A 37 -6.58 -12.71 8.86
C ARG A 37 -5.75 -13.15 10.06
N HIS A 38 -4.52 -12.68 10.16
CA HIS A 38 -3.55 -13.11 11.17
C HIS A 38 -3.22 -11.99 12.15
N PRO A 39 -3.06 -12.31 13.45
CA PRO A 39 -2.74 -11.31 14.48
C PRO A 39 -1.38 -10.63 14.27
N GLU A 40 -0.46 -11.25 13.51
CA GLU A 40 0.83 -10.67 13.15
C GLU A 40 0.77 -9.64 12.01
N ALA A 41 -0.43 -9.33 11.48
CA ALA A 41 -0.59 -8.36 10.40
C ALA A 41 0.13 -7.02 10.67
N PRO A 42 0.07 -6.41 11.86
CA PRO A 42 0.83 -5.18 12.13
C PRO A 42 2.33 -5.33 11.96
N ALA A 43 2.90 -6.45 12.40
CA ALA A 43 4.33 -6.71 12.28
C ALA A 43 4.72 -6.91 10.80
N ARG A 44 3.89 -7.62 10.01
CA ARG A 44 4.11 -7.81 8.57
C ARG A 44 3.99 -6.51 7.78
N LEU A 45 3.00 -5.68 8.08
CA LEU A 45 2.87 -4.35 7.49
C LEU A 45 4.11 -3.50 7.81
N LEU A 46 4.54 -3.49 9.06
CA LEU A 46 5.73 -2.77 9.49
C LEU A 46 7.03 -3.29 8.85
N ALA A 47 7.09 -4.56 8.47
CA ALA A 47 8.24 -5.14 7.79
C ALA A 47 8.41 -4.64 6.35
N LEU A 48 7.42 -3.97 5.76
CA LEU A 48 7.57 -3.29 4.46
C LEU A 48 8.45 -2.04 4.53
N TYR A 49 8.65 -1.47 5.71
CA TYR A 49 9.40 -0.22 5.91
C TYR A 49 10.79 -0.47 6.50
N PRO A 50 11.72 0.50 6.40
CA PRO A 50 13.02 0.42 7.07
C PRO A 50 12.86 0.21 8.58
N ASP A 51 13.79 -0.51 9.20
CA ASP A 51 13.75 -0.78 10.63
C ASP A 51 14.00 0.49 11.48
N SER A 52 14.63 1.50 10.89
CA SER A 52 14.92 2.79 11.51
C SER A 52 15.05 3.90 10.46
N GLY A 53 15.08 5.13 10.91
CA GLY A 53 15.31 6.30 10.07
C GLY A 53 14.02 6.95 9.57
N ARG A 54 14.17 7.71 8.48
CA ARG A 54 13.08 8.49 7.91
C ARG A 54 12.20 7.63 7.01
N VAL A 55 10.89 7.70 7.25
CA VAL A 55 9.83 7.19 6.38
C VAL A 55 8.85 8.33 6.16
N ILE A 56 8.38 8.55 4.95
CA ILE A 56 7.33 9.54 4.67
C ILE A 56 6.05 8.77 4.33
N SER A 57 5.02 8.94 5.14
CA SER A 57 3.68 8.40 4.87
C SER A 57 2.67 9.53 4.85
N ALA A 58 1.96 9.69 3.74
CA ALA A 58 0.90 10.68 3.56
C ALA A 58 -0.45 9.97 3.46
N VAL A 59 -1.33 10.19 4.44
CA VAL A 59 -2.64 9.55 4.54
C VAL A 59 -3.66 10.56 5.05
N ALA A 60 -4.81 10.66 4.39
CA ALA A 60 -5.92 11.51 4.82
C ALA A 60 -5.49 12.96 5.16
N GLY A 61 -4.63 13.55 4.32
CA GLY A 61 -4.14 14.93 4.48
C GLY A 61 -3.10 15.14 5.59
N ARG A 62 -2.64 14.07 6.25
CA ARG A 62 -1.57 14.11 7.25
C ARG A 62 -0.29 13.50 6.71
N VAL A 63 0.86 13.97 7.20
CA VAL A 63 2.17 13.46 6.83
C VAL A 63 2.92 13.01 8.08
N THR A 64 3.29 11.74 8.09
CA THR A 64 4.17 11.13 9.09
C THR A 64 5.57 11.00 8.51
N THR A 65 6.60 11.33 9.30
CA THR A 65 7.98 11.38 8.82
C THR A 65 8.95 10.47 9.58
N THR A 66 8.47 9.76 10.60
CA THR A 66 9.30 8.86 11.40
C THR A 66 8.73 7.44 11.43
N ARG A 67 9.63 6.46 11.54
CA ARG A 67 9.28 5.05 11.68
C ARG A 67 8.41 4.76 12.91
N ASP A 68 8.70 5.44 14.03
CA ASP A 68 7.99 5.20 15.28
C ASP A 68 6.54 5.70 15.22
N THR A 69 6.33 6.89 14.65
CA THR A 69 4.97 7.43 14.45
C THR A 69 4.17 6.54 13.52
N LEU A 70 4.76 6.13 12.38
CA LEU A 70 4.11 5.20 11.44
C LEU A 70 3.75 3.87 12.13
N ALA A 71 4.65 3.34 12.97
CA ALA A 71 4.38 2.12 13.73
C ALA A 71 3.19 2.29 14.68
N GLY A 72 3.05 3.45 15.30
CA GLY A 72 1.88 3.80 16.12
C GLY A 72 0.59 3.85 15.30
N GLU A 73 0.64 4.44 14.10
CA GLU A 73 -0.51 4.54 13.19
C GLU A 73 -0.96 3.16 12.69
N ILE A 74 -0.04 2.28 12.30
CA ILE A 74 -0.35 0.91 11.86
C ILE A 74 -0.96 0.09 13.01
N ARG A 75 -0.39 0.17 14.22
CA ARG A 75 -0.98 -0.49 15.40
C ARG A 75 -2.37 0.05 15.72
N GLY A 76 -2.52 1.38 15.68
CA GLY A 76 -3.82 2.01 15.92
C GLY A 76 -4.88 1.64 14.87
N PHE A 77 -4.50 1.50 13.58
CA PHE A 77 -5.39 0.96 12.57
C PHE A 77 -5.81 -0.48 12.91
N TRP A 78 -4.85 -1.33 13.28
CA TRP A 78 -5.13 -2.71 13.64
C TRP A 78 -6.09 -2.82 14.83
N GLU A 79 -5.83 -2.10 15.91
CA GLU A 79 -6.63 -2.13 17.14
C GLU A 79 -8.06 -1.63 16.92
N ARG A 80 -8.23 -0.57 16.12
CA ARG A 80 -9.56 0.01 15.90
C ARG A 80 -10.34 -0.65 14.77
N VAL A 81 -9.66 -1.13 13.73
CA VAL A 81 -10.28 -1.55 12.48
C VAL A 81 -9.86 -2.98 12.11
N GLY A 82 -8.57 -3.21 11.88
CA GLY A 82 -8.07 -4.44 11.26
C GLY A 82 -8.47 -5.71 12.00
N GLN A 83 -8.25 -5.78 13.31
CA GLN A 83 -8.59 -6.94 14.14
C GLN A 83 -10.10 -7.20 14.25
N ASN A 84 -10.93 -6.20 13.93
CA ASN A 84 -12.39 -6.28 13.98
C ASN A 84 -13.01 -6.65 12.63
N MET A 85 -12.22 -6.74 11.56
CA MET A 85 -12.66 -7.23 10.27
C MET A 85 -12.85 -8.75 10.35
N ARG A 86 -14.03 -9.23 9.95
CA ARG A 86 -14.30 -10.67 9.83
C ARG A 86 -14.15 -11.07 8.37
N GLU A 87 -13.42 -12.14 8.11
CA GLU A 87 -13.14 -12.69 6.78
C GLU A 87 -12.55 -11.65 5.79
N PRO A 88 -11.57 -10.81 6.22
CA PRO A 88 -11.01 -9.82 5.34
C PRO A 88 -10.25 -10.48 4.18
N ARG A 89 -10.38 -9.90 2.98
CA ARG A 89 -9.63 -10.31 1.79
C ARG A 89 -8.99 -9.08 1.16
N PHE A 90 -7.68 -9.10 1.00
CA PHE A 90 -6.98 -8.06 0.28
C PHE A 90 -7.00 -8.38 -1.22
N GLU A 91 -7.69 -7.56 -1.99
CA GLU A 91 -7.86 -7.69 -3.43
C GLU A 91 -7.09 -6.55 -4.12
N LEU A 92 -6.10 -6.91 -4.93
CA LEU A 92 -5.41 -5.96 -5.79
C LEU A 92 -6.26 -5.67 -7.02
N GLY A 93 -6.38 -4.38 -7.34
CA GLY A 93 -6.90 -3.92 -8.63
C GLY A 93 -5.76 -3.65 -9.63
N SER A 94 -5.85 -2.52 -10.34
CA SER A 94 -4.78 -2.10 -11.25
C SER A 94 -3.48 -1.89 -10.50
N THR A 95 -2.37 -2.43 -11.05
CA THR A 95 -1.04 -2.31 -10.46
C THR A 95 -0.06 -1.84 -11.53
N TYR A 96 0.68 -0.79 -11.24
CA TYR A 96 1.69 -0.19 -12.10
C TYR A 96 3.02 -0.17 -11.38
N VAL A 97 4.08 -0.67 -12.00
CA VAL A 97 5.43 -0.71 -11.42
C VAL A 97 6.41 -0.04 -12.38
N ASP A 98 6.94 1.10 -11.96
CA ASP A 98 7.95 1.85 -12.68
C ASP A 98 9.31 1.70 -11.99
N LEU A 99 10.24 1.01 -12.64
CA LEU A 99 11.60 0.86 -12.15
C LEU A 99 12.43 2.09 -12.49
N ILE A 100 12.82 2.84 -11.48
CA ILE A 100 13.70 4.00 -11.61
C ILE A 100 15.16 3.53 -11.80
N THR A 101 15.57 2.56 -10.98
CA THR A 101 16.89 1.91 -11.06
C THR A 101 16.73 0.43 -10.67
N ARG A 102 17.83 -0.34 -10.67
CA ARG A 102 17.86 -1.72 -10.15
C ARG A 102 17.41 -1.82 -8.67
N ASP A 103 17.57 -0.74 -7.91
CA ASP A 103 17.35 -0.69 -6.47
C ASP A 103 16.31 0.35 -6.04
N ALA A 104 15.57 0.92 -6.99
CA ALA A 104 14.50 1.88 -6.74
C ALA A 104 13.33 1.71 -7.71
N ALA A 105 12.11 1.70 -7.18
CA ALA A 105 10.88 1.56 -7.95
C ALA A 105 9.74 2.39 -7.36
N VAL A 106 8.84 2.86 -8.22
CA VAL A 106 7.53 3.36 -7.81
C VAL A 106 6.49 2.29 -8.13
N VAL A 107 5.66 1.97 -7.16
CA VAL A 107 4.49 1.10 -7.34
C VAL A 107 3.25 1.92 -7.04
N THR A 108 2.32 1.96 -7.99
CA THR A 108 0.99 2.53 -7.78
C THR A 108 -0.04 1.45 -8.02
N LEU A 109 -0.94 1.26 -7.07
CA LEU A 109 -1.98 0.25 -7.17
C LEU A 109 -3.30 0.74 -6.59
N THR A 110 -4.40 0.12 -7.02
CA THR A 110 -5.67 0.21 -6.34
C THR A 110 -5.92 -1.07 -5.55
N TYR A 111 -6.63 -0.95 -4.44
CA TYR A 111 -6.95 -2.09 -3.58
C TYR A 111 -8.38 -2.04 -3.05
N ARG A 112 -8.87 -3.21 -2.66
CA ARG A 112 -10.14 -3.38 -1.94
C ARG A 112 -9.93 -4.41 -0.82
N ILE A 113 -10.60 -4.20 0.30
CA ILE A 113 -10.61 -5.12 1.43
C ILE A 113 -12.08 -5.36 1.82
N PRO A 114 -12.80 -6.21 1.06
CA PRO A 114 -14.13 -6.65 1.48
C PRO A 114 -14.01 -7.47 2.76
N HIS A 115 -14.91 -7.20 3.70
CA HIS A 115 -14.99 -7.90 5.00
C HIS A 115 -16.38 -7.76 5.60
N LEU A 116 -16.64 -8.52 6.66
CA LEU A 116 -17.82 -8.30 7.50
C LEU A 116 -17.40 -7.48 8.73
N THR A 117 -18.23 -6.52 9.10
CA THR A 117 -18.09 -5.79 10.37
C THR A 117 -18.38 -6.75 11.55
N PRO A 118 -18.10 -6.38 12.82
CA PRO A 118 -18.48 -7.16 13.99
C PRO A 118 -19.98 -7.48 14.06
N ARG A 119 -20.82 -6.65 13.43
CA ARG A 119 -22.28 -6.84 13.35
C ARG A 119 -22.71 -7.69 12.15
N ASN A 120 -21.79 -8.38 11.47
CA ASN A 120 -22.03 -9.15 10.25
C ASN A 120 -22.56 -8.33 9.05
N THR A 121 -22.34 -7.04 9.02
CA THR A 121 -22.71 -6.20 7.88
C THR A 121 -21.56 -6.19 6.88
N PRO A 122 -21.79 -6.45 5.58
CA PRO A 122 -20.76 -6.30 4.55
C PRO A 122 -20.22 -4.85 4.50
N HIS A 123 -18.90 -4.74 4.43
CA HIS A 123 -18.21 -3.46 4.30
C HIS A 123 -16.97 -3.62 3.41
N VAL A 124 -16.53 -2.54 2.77
CA VAL A 124 -15.33 -2.54 1.91
C VAL A 124 -14.49 -1.32 2.25
N VAL A 125 -13.26 -1.55 2.65
CA VAL A 125 -12.23 -0.50 2.64
C VAL A 125 -11.55 -0.56 1.28
N SER A 126 -11.39 0.57 0.60
CA SER A 126 -10.75 0.62 -0.72
C SER A 126 -10.05 1.94 -0.97
N GLY A 127 -9.12 1.94 -1.90
CA GLY A 127 -8.38 3.14 -2.23
C GLY A 127 -7.30 2.94 -3.27
N ALA A 128 -6.42 3.92 -3.39
CA ALA A 128 -5.20 3.86 -4.17
C ALA A 128 -3.99 4.09 -3.28
N TRP A 129 -2.90 3.41 -3.61
CA TRP A 129 -1.65 3.48 -2.85
C TRP A 129 -0.48 3.64 -3.80
N THR A 130 0.29 4.71 -3.63
CA THR A 130 1.54 4.95 -4.33
C THR A 130 2.71 4.83 -3.36
N MET A 131 3.69 4.00 -3.71
CA MET A 131 4.83 3.66 -2.87
C MET A 131 6.13 3.88 -3.62
N LEU A 132 7.09 4.58 -3.01
CA LEU A 132 8.48 4.59 -3.44
C LEU A 132 9.24 3.50 -2.66
N TRP A 133 9.73 2.53 -3.40
CA TRP A 133 10.53 1.43 -2.86
C TRP A 133 12.02 1.66 -3.10
N ARG A 134 12.83 1.29 -2.12
CA ARG A 134 14.27 1.20 -2.22
C ARG A 134 14.78 -0.14 -1.72
N ARG A 135 15.75 -0.69 -2.42
CA ARG A 135 16.46 -1.89 -1.97
C ARG A 135 17.57 -1.48 -1.00
N GLN A 136 17.49 -1.98 0.23
CA GLN A 136 18.43 -1.70 1.32
C GLN A 136 18.89 -3.02 1.92
N ASN A 137 20.19 -3.27 1.96
CA ASN A 137 20.77 -4.54 2.47
C ASN A 137 20.11 -5.78 1.83
N GLY A 138 19.88 -5.75 0.52
CA GLY A 138 19.25 -6.84 -0.24
C GLY A 138 17.72 -6.94 -0.09
N ARG A 139 17.07 -6.10 0.72
CA ARG A 139 15.63 -6.12 0.98
C ARG A 139 14.94 -4.88 0.42
N TRP A 140 13.78 -5.06 -0.20
CA TRP A 140 12.93 -3.96 -0.62
C TRP A 140 12.20 -3.34 0.57
N ARG A 141 12.19 -1.99 0.65
CA ARG A 141 11.56 -1.21 1.71
C ARG A 141 10.84 0.00 1.12
N ILE A 142 9.63 0.28 1.63
CA ILE A 142 8.90 1.52 1.32
C ILE A 142 9.54 2.66 2.10
N VAL A 143 10.07 3.65 1.39
CA VAL A 143 10.69 4.84 2.01
C VAL A 143 9.77 6.06 1.95
N GLN A 144 8.80 6.04 1.03
CA GLN A 144 7.75 7.04 0.92
C GLN A 144 6.48 6.40 0.37
N GLU A 145 5.33 6.85 0.87
CA GLU A 145 4.04 6.42 0.39
C GLU A 145 2.99 7.51 0.45
N HIS A 146 1.93 7.31 -0.33
CA HIS A 146 0.70 8.08 -0.25
C HIS A 146 -0.49 7.14 -0.44
N LEU A 147 -1.40 7.15 0.53
CA LEU A 147 -2.67 6.45 0.46
C LEU A 147 -3.81 7.45 0.31
N SER A 148 -4.73 7.14 -0.57
CA SER A 148 -6.02 7.82 -0.69
C SER A 148 -7.14 6.81 -0.57
N ASP A 149 -8.12 7.11 0.26
CA ASP A 149 -9.33 6.28 0.38
C ASP A 149 -10.31 6.61 -0.74
N THR A 150 -11.05 5.60 -1.19
CA THR A 150 -12.21 5.84 -2.04
C THR A 150 -13.30 6.45 -1.15
N PRO A 151 -13.88 7.61 -1.50
CA PRO A 151 -14.99 8.15 -0.75
C PRO A 151 -16.13 7.12 -0.65
N GLU A 152 -16.71 7.00 0.54
CA GLU A 152 -17.93 6.19 0.68
C GLU A 152 -18.97 6.72 -0.32
N SER A 153 -19.45 5.82 -1.20
CA SER A 153 -20.55 6.16 -2.09
C SER A 153 -21.77 6.41 -1.21
N THR A 154 -22.14 7.68 -1.01
CA THR A 154 -23.47 8.03 -0.58
C THR A 154 -24.39 7.68 -1.75
N ALA A 155 -24.82 6.42 -1.83
CA ALA A 155 -25.90 6.05 -2.73
C ALA A 155 -27.06 7.00 -2.40
N PRO A 156 -27.64 7.71 -3.39
CA PRO A 156 -28.85 8.48 -3.15
C PRO A 156 -29.87 7.51 -2.57
N GLY A 157 -30.44 7.85 -1.40
CA GLY A 157 -31.53 7.09 -0.82
C GLY A 157 -32.63 6.90 -1.87
N PRO A 158 -33.44 5.82 -1.78
CA PRO A 158 -34.55 5.63 -2.70
C PRO A 158 -35.36 6.92 -2.77
N PRO A 159 -35.78 7.36 -3.97
CA PRO A 159 -36.56 8.58 -4.10
C PRO A 159 -37.78 8.48 -3.19
N ASP A 160 -38.00 9.53 -2.37
CA ASP A 160 -39.19 9.66 -1.57
C ASP A 160 -40.40 9.50 -2.49
N THR A 161 -41.09 8.39 -2.37
CA THR A 161 -42.35 8.16 -3.05
C THR A 161 -43.36 9.07 -2.38
N LEU A 162 -43.53 10.27 -2.92
CA LEU A 162 -44.59 11.18 -2.52
C LEU A 162 -45.92 10.42 -2.70
N LEU A 163 -46.48 9.98 -1.60
CA LEU A 163 -47.84 9.51 -1.52
C LEU A 163 -48.75 10.72 -1.82
N HIS A 164 -49.16 10.89 -3.07
CA HIS A 164 -50.26 11.73 -3.43
C HIS A 164 -51.53 11.06 -2.92
N SER A 165 -51.95 11.46 -1.72
CA SER A 165 -53.30 11.21 -1.24
C SER A 165 -54.23 12.09 -2.05
N SER A 166 -54.98 11.49 -2.96
CA SER A 166 -56.13 12.12 -3.63
C SER A 166 -57.27 12.17 -2.64
N HIS A 167 -57.81 13.35 -2.42
CA HIS A 167 -59.18 13.58 -1.99
C HIS A 167 -59.87 14.44 -3.04
#